data_9d190cfd3d2b28bc78250339e48a10b5
#
_entry.id   9d190cfd3d2b28bc78250339e48a10b5
#
_cell.length_a   1.000
_cell.length_b   1.000
_cell.length_c   1.000
_cell.angle_alpha   90.00
_cell.angle_beta   90.00
_cell.angle_gamma   90.00
#
_symmetry.space_group_name_H-M   'P 1'
#
loop_
_entity.id
_entity.type
_entity.pdbx_description
1 polymer ?
#
loop_
_entity_poly.entity_id
_entity_poly.type
_entity_poly.pdbx_seq_one_letter_code
_entity_poly.pdbx_strand_id
1 'polypeptide(L)'
;LNHPNWSMGAKITIDSATLFNKGLEVMEAKWLFDVDYDQIEVLIHPESILHSAVEFEDTSVIGQMGTPDMRLAIQYALTYPQRKKLVNGKSLDLTQLGSLTFKKPDFNRFHALSLAYRAGKTGGSLPCVLNGANEMANLLFREGKIEFLQIEELVEKAMNAHELVKDPTIDQLLDIDQWARDFVLKEINETCRRL
;
A
#
# COMPACT_ATOMS: atom_id res chain seq x y z
N LEU A 1 -7.90 -11.90 8.74
CA LEU A 1 -7.04 -11.01 9.52
C LEU A 1 -5.66 -11.63 9.92
N ASN A 2 -5.29 -12.77 9.38
CA ASN A 2 -4.01 -13.42 9.66
C ASN A 2 -3.06 -13.28 8.47
N HIS A 3 -2.05 -12.41 8.59
CA HIS A 3 -0.98 -12.35 7.59
C HIS A 3 -0.02 -13.55 7.78
N PRO A 4 0.39 -14.28 6.71
CA PRO A 4 1.16 -15.52 6.84
C PRO A 4 2.57 -15.32 7.43
N ASN A 5 3.21 -14.19 7.16
CA ASN A 5 4.63 -13.96 7.50
C ASN A 5 4.83 -12.85 8.54
N TRP A 6 3.86 -11.95 8.73
CA TRP A 6 3.99 -10.77 9.58
C TRP A 6 2.91 -10.72 10.66
N SER A 7 3.32 -10.36 11.88
CA SER A 7 2.37 -9.97 12.93
C SER A 7 2.14 -8.46 12.82
N MET A 8 0.95 -8.05 12.36
CA MET A 8 0.64 -6.67 12.04
C MET A 8 -0.71 -6.25 12.64
N GLY A 9 -0.94 -4.94 12.73
CA GLY A 9 -2.24 -4.39 13.09
C GLY A 9 -3.34 -4.76 12.08
N ALA A 10 -4.60 -4.71 12.52
CA ALA A 10 -5.74 -5.13 11.70
C ALA A 10 -5.88 -4.31 10.40
N LYS A 11 -5.68 -3.00 10.47
CA LYS A 11 -5.80 -2.11 9.30
C LYS A 11 -4.81 -2.50 8.19
N ILE A 12 -3.52 -2.56 8.50
CA ILE A 12 -2.48 -2.87 7.51
C ILE A 12 -2.58 -4.30 7.00
N THR A 13 -3.13 -5.24 7.78
CA THR A 13 -3.38 -6.61 7.34
C THR A 13 -4.41 -6.63 6.19
N ILE A 14 -5.47 -5.84 6.28
CA ILE A 14 -6.48 -5.69 5.23
C ILE A 14 -5.88 -4.97 4.01
N ASP A 15 -5.12 -3.89 4.21
CA ASP A 15 -4.47 -3.16 3.12
C ASP A 15 -3.43 -4.01 2.38
N SER A 16 -2.78 -4.95 3.07
CA SER A 16 -1.90 -5.93 2.44
C SER A 16 -2.68 -6.95 1.61
N ALA A 17 -3.84 -7.41 2.11
CA ALA A 17 -4.69 -8.37 1.42
C ALA A 17 -5.33 -7.79 0.15
N THR A 18 -5.66 -6.50 0.13
CA THR A 18 -6.20 -5.78 -1.03
C THR A 18 -5.11 -5.23 -1.96
N LEU A 19 -3.85 -5.20 -1.54
CA LEU A 19 -2.73 -4.46 -2.15
C LEU A 19 -2.87 -2.93 -2.13
N PHE A 20 -3.76 -2.34 -1.35
CA PHE A 20 -3.73 -0.89 -1.09
C PHE A 20 -2.42 -0.44 -0.46
N ASN A 21 -1.90 -1.19 0.53
CA ASN A 21 -0.60 -0.88 1.13
C ASN A 21 0.50 -0.81 0.07
N LYS A 22 0.53 -1.78 -0.83
CA LYS A 22 1.51 -1.80 -1.92
C LYS A 22 1.30 -0.64 -2.91
N GLY A 23 0.06 -0.25 -3.14
CA GLY A 23 -0.27 0.94 -3.95
C GLY A 23 0.23 2.25 -3.31
N LEU A 24 0.10 2.41 -2.00
CA LEU A 24 0.67 3.54 -1.26
C LEU A 24 2.20 3.54 -1.35
N GLU A 25 2.85 2.37 -1.18
CA GLU A 25 4.30 2.23 -1.31
C GLU A 25 4.81 2.58 -2.74
N VAL A 26 4.03 2.33 -3.79
CA VAL A 26 4.35 2.79 -5.15
C VAL A 26 4.39 4.31 -5.23
N MET A 27 3.42 5.00 -4.60
CA MET A 27 3.44 6.46 -4.54
C MET A 27 4.59 6.98 -3.69
N GLU A 28 4.90 6.34 -2.57
CA GLU A 28 6.05 6.65 -1.73
C GLU A 28 7.37 6.50 -2.50
N ALA A 29 7.56 5.41 -3.24
CA ALA A 29 8.74 5.18 -4.05
C ALA A 29 8.93 6.25 -5.13
N LYS A 30 7.85 6.68 -5.80
CA LYS A 30 7.87 7.80 -6.76
C LYS A 30 8.50 9.05 -6.15
N TRP A 31 8.05 9.44 -4.95
CA TRP A 31 8.49 10.67 -4.29
C TRP A 31 9.85 10.54 -3.59
N LEU A 32 10.16 9.38 -3.01
CA LEU A 32 11.42 9.17 -2.30
C LEU A 32 12.61 9.02 -3.23
N PHE A 33 12.41 8.44 -4.42
CA PHE A 33 13.48 8.13 -5.37
C PHE A 33 13.46 9.00 -6.63
N ASP A 34 12.47 9.89 -6.75
CA ASP A 34 12.27 10.77 -7.92
C ASP A 34 12.26 9.99 -9.25
N VAL A 35 11.53 8.88 -9.27
CA VAL A 35 11.35 8.02 -10.44
C VAL A 35 9.92 8.11 -10.97
N ASP A 36 9.71 7.77 -12.24
CA ASP A 36 8.37 7.72 -12.82
C ASP A 36 7.63 6.43 -12.43
N TYR A 37 6.29 6.49 -12.41
CA TYR A 37 5.45 5.31 -12.08
C TYR A 37 5.73 4.12 -13.00
N ASP A 38 6.14 4.34 -14.23
CA ASP A 38 6.44 3.27 -15.19
C ASP A 38 7.81 2.61 -14.92
N GLN A 39 8.63 3.19 -14.03
CA GLN A 39 9.88 2.63 -13.54
C GLN A 39 9.70 1.84 -12.24
N ILE A 40 8.47 1.81 -11.68
CA ILE A 40 8.19 1.12 -10.43
C ILE A 40 7.39 -0.16 -10.75
N GLU A 41 7.97 -1.31 -10.49
CA GLU A 41 7.33 -2.61 -10.67
C GLU A 41 6.97 -3.22 -9.31
N VAL A 42 5.76 -3.77 -9.21
CA VAL A 42 5.30 -4.53 -8.04
C VAL A 42 5.43 -6.01 -8.34
N LEU A 43 6.03 -6.74 -7.41
CA LEU A 43 6.14 -8.19 -7.47
C LEU A 43 5.43 -8.84 -6.27
N ILE A 44 4.76 -9.95 -6.52
CA ILE A 44 4.24 -10.84 -5.47
C ILE A 44 5.33 -11.83 -5.11
N HIS A 45 5.78 -11.79 -3.84
CA HIS A 45 6.84 -12.62 -3.31
C HIS A 45 6.39 -13.28 -1.99
N PRO A 46 5.82 -14.51 -2.05
CA PRO A 46 5.20 -15.15 -0.89
C PRO A 46 6.16 -15.37 0.29
N GLU A 47 7.43 -15.64 0.03
CA GLU A 47 8.42 -15.89 1.08
C GLU A 47 8.78 -14.63 1.88
N SER A 48 8.52 -13.45 1.33
CA SER A 48 8.78 -12.14 1.98
C SER A 48 10.22 -11.99 2.50
N ILE A 49 11.19 -12.38 1.69
CA ILE A 49 12.63 -12.32 1.98
C ILE A 49 13.31 -11.18 1.21
N LEU A 50 12.99 -11.02 -0.08
CA LEU A 50 13.40 -9.85 -0.87
C LEU A 50 12.37 -8.75 -0.64
N HIS A 51 12.78 -7.62 -0.08
CA HIS A 51 11.87 -6.52 0.27
C HIS A 51 11.86 -5.40 -0.76
N SER A 52 12.99 -5.16 -1.43
CA SER A 52 13.12 -4.20 -2.52
C SER A 52 14.28 -4.57 -3.42
N ALA A 53 14.22 -4.17 -4.68
CA ALA A 53 15.32 -4.32 -5.62
C ALA A 53 15.39 -3.11 -6.56
N VAL A 54 16.59 -2.84 -7.07
CA VAL A 54 16.85 -1.84 -8.11
C VAL A 54 17.50 -2.53 -9.29
N GLU A 55 16.90 -2.37 -10.46
CA GLU A 55 17.49 -2.76 -11.73
C GLU A 55 18.22 -1.56 -12.33
N PHE A 56 19.48 -1.76 -12.71
CA PHE A 56 20.32 -0.73 -13.31
C PHE A 56 20.26 -0.80 -14.84
N GLU A 57 20.77 0.23 -15.52
CA GLU A 57 20.79 0.31 -17.00
C GLU A 57 21.56 -0.85 -17.65
N ASP A 58 22.53 -1.43 -16.95
CA ASP A 58 23.29 -2.60 -17.40
C ASP A 58 22.55 -3.94 -17.14
N THR A 59 21.29 -3.87 -16.75
CA THR A 59 20.42 -5.00 -16.39
C THR A 59 20.78 -5.75 -15.11
N SER A 60 21.78 -5.30 -14.37
CA SER A 60 22.07 -5.87 -13.05
C SER A 60 21.00 -5.50 -12.04
N VAL A 61 20.66 -6.44 -11.16
CA VAL A 61 19.66 -6.23 -10.10
C VAL A 61 20.32 -6.34 -8.73
N ILE A 62 20.18 -5.29 -7.92
CA ILE A 62 20.64 -5.29 -6.53
C ILE A 62 19.41 -5.24 -5.60
N GLY A 63 19.28 -6.22 -4.72
CA GLY A 63 18.13 -6.35 -3.83
C GLY A 63 18.51 -6.38 -2.35
N GLN A 64 17.62 -5.82 -1.51
CA GLN A 64 17.72 -5.94 -0.06
C GLN A 64 16.96 -7.17 0.40
N MET A 65 17.67 -8.09 1.05
CA MET A 65 17.12 -9.32 1.60
C MET A 65 17.25 -9.35 3.12
N GLY A 66 16.29 -9.97 3.79
CA GLY A 66 16.30 -10.14 5.24
C GLY A 66 15.13 -10.97 5.73
N THR A 67 15.16 -11.37 7.00
CA THR A 67 13.97 -11.91 7.67
C THR A 67 12.91 -10.83 7.82
N PRO A 68 11.60 -11.18 7.85
CA PRO A 68 10.50 -10.22 7.99
C PRO A 68 10.48 -9.61 9.40
N ASP A 69 11.29 -8.57 9.61
CA ASP A 69 11.48 -7.88 10.89
C ASP A 69 11.69 -6.37 10.69
N MET A 70 10.67 -5.59 11.00
CA MET A 70 10.70 -4.12 10.87
C MET A 70 11.79 -3.45 11.69
N ARG A 71 12.28 -4.09 12.77
CA ARG A 71 13.35 -3.54 13.60
C ARG A 71 14.63 -3.33 12.81
N LEU A 72 14.88 -4.13 11.76
CA LEU A 72 16.03 -3.95 10.85
C LEU A 72 15.99 -2.58 10.15
N ALA A 73 14.87 -2.25 9.54
CA ALA A 73 14.69 -1.01 8.81
C ALA A 73 14.68 0.19 9.76
N ILE A 74 13.94 0.10 10.87
CA ILE A 74 13.83 1.16 11.88
C ILE A 74 15.20 1.44 12.51
N GLN A 75 15.92 0.40 12.94
CA GLN A 75 17.25 0.56 13.52
C GLN A 75 18.21 1.25 12.55
N TYR A 76 18.23 0.80 11.27
CA TYR A 76 19.10 1.38 10.26
C TYR A 76 18.76 2.85 9.98
N ALA A 77 17.48 3.21 9.91
CA ALA A 77 17.07 4.61 9.76
C ALA A 77 17.58 5.50 10.92
N LEU A 78 17.53 4.97 12.15
CA LEU A 78 18.00 5.70 13.33
C LEU A 78 19.53 5.77 13.48
N THR A 79 20.26 4.81 12.90
CA THR A 79 21.73 4.71 13.05
C THR A 79 22.49 5.01 11.75
N TYR A 80 21.80 5.41 10.70
CA TYR A 80 22.41 5.71 9.40
C TYR A 80 23.64 6.62 9.52
N PRO A 81 24.74 6.37 8.80
CA PRO A 81 24.94 5.29 7.81
C PRO A 81 25.45 3.96 8.43
N GLN A 82 25.50 3.85 9.73
CA GLN A 82 26.08 2.70 10.41
C GLN A 82 25.07 1.57 10.58
N ARG A 83 25.49 0.34 10.24
CA ARG A 83 24.73 -0.86 10.54
C ARG A 83 25.12 -1.41 11.90
N LYS A 84 24.19 -1.35 12.87
CA LYS A 84 24.40 -1.88 14.22
C LYS A 84 23.87 -3.31 14.33
N LYS A 85 24.42 -4.07 15.27
CA LYS A 85 23.89 -5.41 15.57
C LYS A 85 22.47 -5.32 16.11
N LEU A 86 21.55 -6.05 15.49
CA LEU A 86 20.19 -6.19 15.99
C LEU A 86 20.15 -7.20 17.13
N VAL A 87 19.73 -6.76 18.31
CA VAL A 87 19.60 -7.63 19.49
C VAL A 87 18.46 -8.63 19.25
N ASN A 88 18.76 -9.92 19.40
CA ASN A 88 17.82 -11.02 19.13
C ASN A 88 17.26 -11.05 17.70
N GLY A 89 17.98 -10.44 16.75
CA GLY A 89 17.67 -10.56 15.33
C GLY A 89 18.02 -11.95 14.79
N LYS A 90 17.16 -12.51 13.95
CA LYS A 90 17.46 -13.77 13.24
C LYS A 90 18.26 -13.44 11.96
N SER A 91 19.38 -14.11 11.77
CA SER A 91 20.10 -14.04 10.51
C SER A 91 19.37 -14.81 9.42
N LEU A 92 19.43 -14.29 8.19
CA LEU A 92 18.94 -15.00 7.03
C LEU A 92 19.97 -16.07 6.62
N ASP A 93 19.53 -17.32 6.60
CA ASP A 93 20.33 -18.44 6.12
C ASP A 93 19.87 -18.84 4.71
N LEU A 94 20.64 -18.43 3.70
CA LEU A 94 20.30 -18.68 2.29
C LEU A 94 20.28 -20.17 1.96
N THR A 95 21.02 -21.01 2.70
CA THR A 95 21.06 -22.46 2.44
C THR A 95 19.78 -23.16 2.85
N GLN A 96 19.02 -22.57 3.77
CA GLN A 96 17.73 -23.09 4.25
C GLN A 96 16.52 -22.55 3.47
N LEU A 97 16.67 -21.47 2.70
CA LEU A 97 15.57 -20.88 1.94
C LEU A 97 15.11 -21.75 0.77
N GLY A 98 16.03 -22.51 0.16
CA GLY A 98 15.76 -23.32 -1.01
C GLY A 98 15.52 -22.48 -2.27
N SER A 99 14.31 -21.96 -2.47
CA SER A 99 13.94 -21.15 -3.63
C SER A 99 13.16 -19.89 -3.23
N LEU A 100 13.22 -18.87 -4.07
CA LEU A 100 12.42 -17.65 -3.96
C LEU A 100 11.47 -17.59 -5.16
N THR A 101 10.22 -17.24 -4.90
CA THR A 101 9.16 -17.19 -5.92
C THR A 101 8.76 -15.75 -6.18
N PHE A 102 8.68 -15.38 -7.47
CA PHE A 102 8.23 -14.06 -7.89
C PHE A 102 7.13 -14.19 -8.94
N LYS A 103 6.06 -13.39 -8.78
CA LYS A 103 4.93 -13.36 -9.71
C LYS A 103 4.51 -11.92 -9.95
N LYS A 104 4.00 -11.64 -11.14
CA LYS A 104 3.34 -10.36 -11.41
C LYS A 104 2.01 -10.31 -10.66
N PRO A 105 1.60 -9.14 -10.14
CA PRO A 105 0.28 -8.98 -9.57
C PRO A 105 -0.80 -9.10 -10.66
N ASP A 106 -1.91 -9.71 -10.31
CA ASP A 106 -3.11 -9.73 -11.16
C ASP A 106 -3.92 -8.46 -10.89
N PHE A 107 -3.82 -7.48 -11.76
CA PHE A 107 -4.50 -6.19 -11.63
C PHE A 107 -6.04 -6.28 -11.71
N ASN A 108 -6.59 -7.35 -12.30
CA ASN A 108 -8.04 -7.58 -12.31
C ASN A 108 -8.51 -8.09 -10.95
N ARG A 109 -7.72 -8.95 -10.32
CA ARG A 109 -8.01 -9.50 -9.00
C ARG A 109 -7.73 -8.49 -7.88
N PHE A 110 -6.70 -7.66 -8.03
CA PHE A 110 -6.27 -6.65 -7.05
C PHE A 110 -6.50 -5.25 -7.64
N HIS A 111 -7.76 -4.89 -7.79
CA HIS A 111 -8.17 -3.63 -8.39
C HIS A 111 -7.64 -2.41 -7.62
N ALA A 112 -7.50 -2.52 -6.30
CA ALA A 112 -6.91 -1.49 -5.45
C ALA A 112 -5.54 -1.00 -5.93
N LEU A 113 -4.69 -1.92 -6.44
CA LEU A 113 -3.40 -1.55 -7.00
C LEU A 113 -3.55 -0.69 -8.27
N SER A 114 -4.51 -1.02 -9.15
CA SER A 114 -4.85 -0.20 -10.32
C SER A 114 -5.33 1.20 -9.94
N LEU A 115 -6.18 1.28 -8.90
CA LEU A 115 -6.67 2.57 -8.36
C LEU A 115 -5.53 3.42 -7.83
N ALA A 116 -4.56 2.81 -7.15
CA ALA A 116 -3.40 3.52 -6.64
C ALA A 116 -2.50 4.08 -7.77
N TYR A 117 -2.22 3.31 -8.81
CA TYR A 117 -1.51 3.80 -9.99
C TYR A 117 -2.28 4.93 -10.67
N ARG A 118 -3.61 4.82 -10.81
CA ARG A 118 -4.46 5.89 -11.34
C ARG A 118 -4.37 7.14 -10.50
N ALA A 119 -4.50 7.03 -9.18
CA ALA A 119 -4.41 8.17 -8.26
C ALA A 119 -3.05 8.85 -8.34
N GLY A 120 -1.98 8.07 -8.29
CA GLY A 120 -0.62 8.59 -8.34
C GLY A 120 -0.30 9.29 -9.66
N LYS A 121 -0.64 8.67 -10.80
CA LYS A 121 -0.42 9.26 -12.14
C LYS A 121 -1.27 10.52 -12.38
N THR A 122 -2.48 10.57 -11.84
CA THR A 122 -3.34 11.77 -11.91
C THR A 122 -2.79 12.89 -11.03
N GLY A 123 -2.27 12.55 -9.86
CA GLY A 123 -1.70 13.51 -8.92
C GLY A 123 -2.74 14.42 -8.25
N GLY A 124 -2.32 15.61 -7.86
CA GLY A 124 -3.16 16.59 -7.16
C GLY A 124 -3.77 16.01 -5.88
N SER A 125 -5.06 16.19 -5.71
CA SER A 125 -5.80 15.72 -4.53
C SER A 125 -6.23 14.24 -4.60
N LEU A 126 -6.09 13.56 -5.75
CA LEU A 126 -6.64 12.23 -5.92
C LEU A 126 -5.99 11.14 -5.02
N PRO A 127 -4.66 11.17 -4.74
CA PRO A 127 -4.05 10.30 -3.75
C PRO A 127 -4.65 10.45 -2.34
N CYS A 128 -4.98 11.68 -1.94
CA CYS A 128 -5.64 11.95 -0.66
C CYS A 128 -7.03 11.31 -0.60
N VAL A 129 -7.83 11.44 -1.67
CA VAL A 129 -9.14 10.80 -1.77
C VAL A 129 -9.03 9.28 -1.69
N LEU A 130 -8.10 8.68 -2.41
CA LEU A 130 -7.86 7.23 -2.36
C LEU A 130 -7.58 6.78 -0.93
N ASN A 131 -6.68 7.48 -0.24
CA ASN A 131 -6.31 7.13 1.13
C ASN A 131 -7.49 7.34 2.11
N GLY A 132 -8.15 8.50 2.11
CA GLY A 132 -9.26 8.80 3.01
C GLY A 132 -10.43 7.84 2.83
N ALA A 133 -10.78 7.51 1.58
CA ALA A 133 -11.83 6.54 1.27
C ALA A 133 -11.43 5.11 1.73
N ASN A 134 -10.18 4.69 1.50
CA ASN A 134 -9.69 3.39 1.96
C ASN A 134 -9.67 3.30 3.49
N GLU A 135 -9.25 4.34 4.19
CA GLU A 135 -9.27 4.37 5.67
C GLU A 135 -10.67 4.07 6.22
N MET A 136 -11.70 4.72 5.65
CA MET A 136 -13.08 4.52 6.10
C MET A 136 -13.63 3.16 5.65
N ALA A 137 -13.42 2.73 4.41
CA ALA A 137 -13.89 1.45 3.92
C ALA A 137 -13.24 0.27 4.67
N ASN A 138 -11.93 0.34 4.93
CA ASN A 138 -11.21 -0.63 5.74
C ASN A 138 -11.78 -0.71 7.17
N LEU A 139 -12.08 0.44 7.79
CA LEU A 139 -12.71 0.48 9.12
C LEU A 139 -14.08 -0.21 9.10
N LEU A 140 -14.94 0.13 8.14
CA LEU A 140 -16.28 -0.47 8.01
C LEU A 140 -16.22 -1.98 7.77
N PHE A 141 -15.27 -2.46 6.99
CA PHE A 141 -15.04 -3.89 6.82
C PHE A 141 -14.64 -4.57 8.12
N ARG A 142 -13.71 -3.99 8.88
CA ARG A 142 -13.28 -4.55 10.18
C ARG A 142 -14.41 -4.55 11.22
N GLU A 143 -15.36 -3.64 11.10
CA GLU A 143 -16.57 -3.59 11.92
C GLU A 143 -17.70 -4.51 11.42
N GLY A 144 -17.48 -5.23 10.31
CA GLY A 144 -18.47 -6.14 9.72
C GLY A 144 -19.65 -5.44 9.05
N LYS A 145 -19.49 -4.17 8.67
CA LYS A 145 -20.55 -3.36 8.04
C LYS A 145 -20.57 -3.46 6.52
N ILE A 146 -19.48 -3.90 5.92
CA ILE A 146 -19.33 -4.11 4.47
C ILE A 146 -18.58 -5.41 4.18
N GLU A 147 -18.74 -5.93 2.96
CA GLU A 147 -18.00 -7.07 2.44
C GLU A 147 -16.60 -6.67 1.95
N PHE A 148 -15.70 -7.66 1.84
CA PHE A 148 -14.28 -7.41 1.49
C PHE A 148 -14.12 -6.69 0.14
N LEU A 149 -14.84 -7.11 -0.90
CA LEU A 149 -14.75 -6.49 -2.24
C LEU A 149 -15.36 -5.09 -2.29
N GLN A 150 -16.28 -4.76 -1.39
CA GLN A 150 -16.84 -3.42 -1.30
C GLN A 150 -15.82 -2.35 -0.90
N ILE A 151 -14.68 -2.74 -0.30
CA ILE A 151 -13.60 -1.79 0.00
C ILE A 151 -13.14 -1.10 -1.28
N GLU A 152 -12.76 -1.87 -2.30
CA GLU A 152 -12.26 -1.33 -3.57
C GLU A 152 -13.35 -0.57 -4.33
N GLU A 153 -14.58 -1.07 -4.34
CA GLU A 153 -15.73 -0.43 -4.99
C GLU A 153 -16.02 0.96 -4.41
N LEU A 154 -15.98 1.09 -3.08
CA LEU A 154 -16.26 2.36 -2.40
C LEU A 154 -15.15 3.38 -2.65
N VAL A 155 -13.88 2.92 -2.65
CA VAL A 155 -12.74 3.78 -2.99
C VAL A 155 -12.85 4.27 -4.43
N GLU A 156 -13.17 3.40 -5.37
CA GLU A 156 -13.33 3.78 -6.77
C GLU A 156 -14.46 4.79 -6.96
N LYS A 157 -15.60 4.59 -6.29
CA LYS A 157 -16.73 5.55 -6.32
C LYS A 157 -16.31 6.91 -5.80
N ALA A 158 -15.60 6.98 -4.67
CA ALA A 158 -15.11 8.24 -4.12
C ALA A 158 -14.15 8.94 -5.09
N MET A 159 -13.21 8.22 -5.67
CA MET A 159 -12.28 8.75 -6.67
C MET A 159 -12.99 9.28 -7.94
N ASN A 160 -14.07 8.64 -8.35
CA ASN A 160 -14.84 9.04 -9.54
C ASN A 160 -15.77 10.23 -9.27
N ALA A 161 -16.24 10.39 -8.03
CA ALA A 161 -17.12 11.49 -7.63
C ALA A 161 -16.35 12.78 -7.25
N HIS A 162 -15.03 12.67 -7.06
CA HIS A 162 -14.22 13.79 -6.61
C HIS A 162 -13.91 14.78 -7.74
N GLU A 163 -14.03 16.08 -7.43
CA GLU A 163 -13.54 17.16 -8.29
C GLU A 163 -12.06 17.40 -8.01
N LEU A 164 -11.21 17.12 -9.00
CA LEU A 164 -9.76 17.18 -8.85
C LEU A 164 -9.25 18.59 -8.58
N VAL A 165 -8.54 18.78 -7.47
CA VAL A 165 -7.73 19.96 -7.18
C VAL A 165 -6.28 19.64 -7.56
N LYS A 166 -5.69 20.37 -8.56
CA LYS A 166 -4.37 20.04 -9.11
C LYS A 166 -3.24 20.31 -8.12
N ASP A 167 -3.26 21.47 -7.47
CA ASP A 167 -2.23 21.92 -6.53
C ASP A 167 -2.89 22.27 -5.19
N PRO A 168 -3.34 21.25 -4.41
CA PRO A 168 -4.05 21.49 -3.17
C PRO A 168 -3.13 22.01 -2.06
N THR A 169 -3.64 22.96 -1.27
CA THR A 169 -2.99 23.35 0.00
C THR A 169 -3.20 22.25 1.04
N ILE A 170 -2.44 22.32 2.15
CA ILE A 170 -2.58 21.35 3.27
C ILE A 170 -4.01 21.40 3.84
N ASP A 171 -4.57 22.59 4.03
CA ASP A 171 -5.94 22.74 4.55
C ASP A 171 -6.98 22.11 3.62
N GLN A 172 -6.82 22.32 2.29
CA GLN A 172 -7.66 21.66 1.30
C GLN A 172 -7.52 20.13 1.33
N LEU A 173 -6.32 19.60 1.54
CA LEU A 173 -6.11 18.15 1.67
C LEU A 173 -6.80 17.60 2.92
N LEU A 174 -6.79 18.31 4.05
CA LEU A 174 -7.53 17.92 5.26
C LEU A 174 -9.04 17.88 5.02
N ASP A 175 -9.59 18.88 4.34
CA ASP A 175 -11.01 18.92 3.98
C ASP A 175 -11.38 17.79 3.02
N ILE A 176 -10.50 17.50 2.05
CA ILE A 176 -10.69 16.43 1.05
C ILE A 176 -10.60 15.03 1.70
N ASP A 177 -9.68 14.80 2.63
CA ASP A 177 -9.62 13.54 3.39
C ASP A 177 -10.93 13.32 4.17
N GLN A 178 -11.42 14.35 4.85
CA GLN A 178 -12.69 14.27 5.58
C GLN A 178 -13.86 14.03 4.62
N TRP A 179 -13.91 14.74 3.49
CA TRP A 179 -14.92 14.54 2.45
C TRP A 179 -14.93 13.10 1.95
N ALA A 180 -13.76 12.51 1.67
CA ALA A 180 -13.66 11.15 1.17
C ALA A 180 -14.20 10.12 2.18
N ARG A 181 -13.92 10.32 3.47
CA ARG A 181 -14.46 9.50 4.57
C ARG A 181 -15.98 9.61 4.66
N ASP A 182 -16.50 10.83 4.63
CA ASP A 182 -17.95 11.10 4.71
C ASP A 182 -18.69 10.57 3.47
N PHE A 183 -18.07 10.64 2.29
CA PHE A 183 -18.60 10.06 1.06
C PHE A 183 -18.82 8.55 1.21
N VAL A 184 -17.85 7.81 1.72
CA VAL A 184 -17.96 6.36 1.94
C VAL A 184 -19.09 6.04 2.93
N LEU A 185 -19.19 6.79 4.04
CA LEU A 185 -20.27 6.61 5.02
C LEU A 185 -21.65 6.87 4.40
N LYS A 186 -21.78 7.89 3.56
CA LYS A 186 -23.02 8.23 2.89
C LYS A 186 -23.45 7.13 1.91
N GLU A 187 -22.54 6.62 1.09
CA GLU A 187 -22.80 5.55 0.12
C GLU A 187 -23.38 4.30 0.81
N ILE A 188 -22.83 3.89 1.96
CA ILE A 188 -23.32 2.73 2.70
C ILE A 188 -24.72 2.99 3.25
N ASN A 189 -24.97 4.16 3.85
CA ASN A 189 -26.28 4.49 4.39
C ASN A 189 -27.37 4.55 3.30
N GLU A 190 -27.05 5.01 2.11
CA GLU A 190 -27.98 5.01 0.97
C GLU A 190 -28.27 3.60 0.43
N THR A 191 -27.25 2.73 0.43
CA THR A 191 -27.43 1.33 0.02
C THR A 191 -28.32 0.57 1.00
N CYS A 192 -28.11 0.76 2.30
CA CYS A 192 -28.97 0.15 3.35
C CYS A 192 -30.41 0.63 3.35
N ARG A 193 -30.71 1.82 2.80
CA ARG A 193 -32.09 2.33 2.68
C ARG A 193 -32.85 1.79 1.47
N ARG A 194 -32.14 1.20 0.51
CA ARG A 194 -32.72 0.62 -0.75
C ARG A 194 -33.02 -0.87 -0.65
N LEU A 195 -32.55 -1.51 0.41
CA LEU A 195 -32.86 -2.90 0.77
C LEU A 195 -33.98 -2.96 1.81
#